data_8a439cfad2f47532b515e43852b57d75
#
_entry.id   8a439cfad2f47532b515e43852b57d75
#
_cell.length_a   1.000
_cell.length_b   1.000
_cell.length_c   1.000
_cell.angle_alpha   90.00
_cell.angle_beta   90.00
_cell.angle_gamma   90.00
#
_symmetry.space_group_name_H-M   'P 1'
#
loop_
_entity.id
_entity.type
_entity.pdbx_description
1 polymer ?
#
loop_
_entity_poly.entity_id
_entity_poly.type
_entity_poly.pdbx_seq_one_letter_code
_entity_poly.pdbx_strand_id
1 'polypeptide(L)' 'MIDPKTWMCLICGWIYDEAAGAPDDGIPAGTRWADVPMNWVCPECAARKEDFEMVQI' A
#
# COMPACT_ATOMS: atom_id res chain seq x y z
N MET A 1 7.09 15.52 -12.26
CA MET A 1 7.03 14.99 -10.89
C MET A 1 5.83 14.04 -10.78
N ILE A 2 6.06 12.85 -10.28
CA ILE A 2 4.99 11.84 -10.15
C ILE A 2 4.35 12.00 -8.77
N ASP A 3 3.05 12.23 -8.74
CA ASP A 3 2.33 12.34 -7.47
C ASP A 3 2.23 10.98 -6.79
N PRO A 4 2.36 10.92 -5.46
CA PRO A 4 2.13 9.67 -4.74
C PRO A 4 0.70 9.16 -4.98
N LYS A 5 0.57 7.85 -5.06
CA LYS A 5 -0.72 7.21 -5.28
C LYS A 5 -1.19 6.54 -4.00
N THR A 6 -2.48 6.25 -3.96
CA THR A 6 -3.08 5.52 -2.85
C THR A 6 -3.66 4.22 -3.37
N TRP A 7 -3.59 3.19 -2.54
CA TRP A 7 -4.02 1.84 -2.89
C TRP A 7 -4.91 1.30 -1.79
N MET A 8 -6.08 0.84 -2.14
CA MET A 8 -7.06 0.37 -1.17
C MET A 8 -7.13 -1.15 -1.18
N CYS A 9 -7.11 -1.73 0.02
CA CYS A 9 -7.36 -3.15 0.19
C CYS A 9 -8.84 -3.44 -0.11
N LEU A 10 -9.09 -4.33 -1.05
CA LEU A 10 -10.45 -4.66 -1.46
C LEU A 10 -11.16 -5.56 -0.43
N ILE A 11 -10.42 -6.09 0.53
CA ILE A 11 -10.96 -6.98 1.56
C ILE A 11 -11.45 -6.20 2.78
N CYS A 12 -10.61 -5.31 3.33
CA CYS A 12 -10.93 -4.59 4.56
C CYS A 12 -11.03 -3.07 4.39
N GLY A 13 -10.63 -2.53 3.23
CA GLY A 13 -10.69 -1.09 2.96
C GLY A 13 -9.52 -0.28 3.49
N TRP A 14 -8.48 -0.93 4.01
CA TRP A 14 -7.29 -0.21 4.48
C TRP A 14 -6.59 0.47 3.30
N ILE A 15 -6.05 1.66 3.54
CA ILE A 15 -5.41 2.45 2.49
C ILE A 15 -3.90 2.45 2.68
N TYR A 16 -3.17 2.07 1.63
CA TYR A 16 -1.74 2.27 1.55
C TYR A 16 -1.49 3.58 0.79
N ASP A 17 -0.88 4.55 1.45
CA ASP A 17 -0.52 5.83 0.86
C ASP A 17 0.98 5.81 0.59
N GLU A 18 1.37 5.93 -0.67
CA GLU A 18 2.78 5.90 -1.05
C GLU A 18 3.58 7.01 -0.37
N ALA A 19 2.96 8.15 -0.11
CA ALA A 19 3.64 9.26 0.56
C ALA A 19 3.93 8.95 2.03
N ALA A 20 3.06 8.18 2.67
CA ALA A 20 3.21 7.84 4.09
C ALA A 20 3.97 6.53 4.31
N GLY A 21 3.90 5.61 3.35
CA GLY A 21 4.48 4.29 3.50
C GLY A 21 3.77 3.46 4.55
N ALA A 22 4.45 2.44 5.02
CA ALA A 22 4.01 1.58 6.11
C ALA A 22 5.21 1.26 6.99
N PRO A 23 5.75 2.26 7.72
CA PRO A 23 7.02 2.07 8.43
C PRO A 23 6.97 0.97 9.49
N ASP A 24 5.79 0.70 10.06
CA ASP A 24 5.63 -0.39 11.01
C ASP A 24 5.87 -1.76 10.36
N ASP A 25 5.70 -1.83 9.04
CA ASP A 25 5.94 -3.04 8.27
C ASP A 25 7.28 -3.00 7.53
N GLY A 26 8.12 -2.01 7.84
CA GLY A 26 9.41 -1.86 7.18
C GLY A 26 9.33 -1.20 5.80
N ILE A 27 8.23 -0.53 5.49
CA ILE A 27 8.06 0.17 4.22
C ILE A 27 8.21 1.67 4.47
N PRO A 28 9.34 2.28 4.07
CA PRO A 28 9.56 3.71 4.33
C PRO A 28 8.56 4.60 3.59
N ALA A 29 8.32 5.79 4.14
CA ALA A 29 7.54 6.80 3.46
C ALA A 29 8.12 7.10 2.08
N GLY A 30 7.26 7.26 1.09
CA GLY A 30 7.68 7.51 -0.28
C GLY A 30 7.92 6.25 -1.10
N THR A 31 7.71 5.07 -0.54
CA THR A 31 7.87 3.82 -1.28
C THR A 31 6.71 3.65 -2.25
N ARG A 32 7.03 3.50 -3.54
CA ARG A 32 6.02 3.24 -4.55
C ARG A 32 5.44 1.85 -4.38
N TRP A 33 4.18 1.68 -4.79
CA TRP A 33 3.53 0.38 -4.73
C TRP A 33 4.35 -0.72 -5.42
N ALA A 34 4.93 -0.39 -6.58
CA ALA A 34 5.75 -1.34 -7.33
C ALA A 34 7.00 -1.78 -6.56
N ASP A 35 7.47 -0.95 -5.63
CA ASP A 35 8.66 -1.23 -4.82
C ASP A 35 8.32 -1.93 -3.51
N VAL A 36 7.05 -2.03 -3.15
CA VAL A 36 6.62 -2.79 -1.98
C VAL A 36 6.88 -4.28 -2.25
N PRO A 37 7.51 -5.01 -1.31
CA PRO A 37 7.82 -6.43 -1.53
C PRO A 37 6.58 -7.23 -1.89
N MET A 38 6.74 -8.22 -2.77
CA MET A 38 5.62 -9.03 -3.22
C MET A 38 5.00 -9.88 -2.11
N ASN A 39 5.79 -10.17 -1.08
CA ASN A 39 5.31 -10.94 0.07
C ASN A 39 4.74 -10.07 1.18
N TRP A 40 4.68 -8.74 0.97
CA TRP A 40 4.02 -7.85 1.91
C TRP A 40 2.52 -8.10 1.92
N VAL A 41 1.90 -7.99 3.08
CA VAL A 41 0.47 -8.19 3.23
C VAL A 41 -0.15 -7.02 3.98
N CYS A 42 -1.47 -6.87 3.80
CA CYS A 42 -2.22 -5.83 4.50
C CYS A 42 -2.06 -5.99 6.02
N PRO A 43 -1.69 -4.92 6.75
CA PRO A 43 -1.51 -5.03 8.20
C PRO A 43 -2.81 -5.25 8.96
N GLU A 44 -3.96 -5.01 8.32
CA GLU A 44 -5.26 -5.14 8.98
C GLU A 44 -5.90 -6.51 8.77
N CYS A 45 -5.77 -7.07 7.55
CA CYS A 45 -6.46 -8.32 7.24
C CYS A 45 -5.56 -9.37 6.58
N ALA A 46 -4.28 -9.05 6.38
CA ALA A 46 -3.30 -9.92 5.76
C ALA A 46 -3.61 -10.25 4.28
N ALA A 47 -4.40 -9.43 3.62
CA ALA A 47 -4.62 -9.56 2.18
C ALA A 47 -3.33 -9.30 1.42
N ARG A 48 -3.17 -9.95 0.27
CA ARG A 48 -1.97 -9.80 -0.54
C ARG A 48 -2.07 -8.58 -1.42
N LYS A 49 -0.94 -8.17 -2.04
CA LYS A 49 -0.92 -7.02 -2.94
C LYS A 49 -1.94 -7.15 -4.07
N GLU A 50 -2.19 -8.35 -4.55
CA GLU A 50 -3.17 -8.60 -5.63
C GLU A 50 -4.60 -8.24 -5.23
N ASP A 51 -4.86 -8.11 -3.94
CA ASP A 51 -6.17 -7.71 -3.41
C ASP A 51 -6.29 -6.20 -3.21
N PHE A 52 -5.33 -5.44 -3.72
CA PHE A 52 -5.34 -3.98 -3.65
C PHE A 52 -5.65 -3.38 -5.02
N GLU A 53 -6.28 -2.22 -5.02
CA GLU A 53 -6.56 -1.46 -6.23
C GLU A 53 -6.17 -0.01 -6.04
N MET A 54 -5.60 0.59 -7.08
CA MET A 54 -5.27 2.01 -7.03
C MET A 54 -6.57 2.82 -6.95
N VAL A 55 -6.63 3.75 -6.01
CA VAL A 55 -7.76 4.66 -5.85
C VAL A 55 -7.24 6.09 -5.76
N GLN A 56 -8.04 7.02 -6.24
CA GLN A 56 -7.75 8.44 -6.10
C GLN A 56 -8.61 8.99 -4.97
N ILE A 57 -7.93 9.54 -3.99
CA ILE A 57 -8.59 10.12 -2.83
C ILE A 57 -8.34 11.63 -2.84
#